data_f382f33f82f05142161738e534480bbe
#
_entry.id   f382f33f82f05142161738e534480bbe
#
_cell.length_a   1.000
_cell.length_b   1.000
_cell.length_c   1.000
_cell.angle_alpha   90.00
_cell.angle_beta   90.00
_cell.angle_gamma   90.00
#
_symmetry.space_group_name_H-M   'P 1'
#
loop_
_entity.id
_entity.type
_entity.pdbx_description
1 polymer ?
#
loop_
_entity_poly.entity_id
_entity_poly.type
_entity_poly.pdbx_seq_one_letter_code
_entity_poly.pdbx_strand_id
1 'polypeptide(L)'
;TEPLAAIREAGGTAKIISPNKDSLQAMKGDWEHADHFDVDHQLGTVSAGDFDALVLPGGTLNADSLRIDERAQTFVAGFFSASKPVASICHGLWILTEVDQVKGRRVTSFPSLRTDLTNAGAEWVDESVVVDDGLVTSRNPGDLHDFNHAFLQLVAEKA
;
A
#
# COMPACT_ATOMS: atom_id res chain seq x y z
N THR A 1 9.00 -6.60 -3.51
CA THR A 1 9.33 -7.77 -4.37
C THR A 1 8.21 -8.79 -4.32
N GLU A 2 7.87 -9.31 -3.14
CA GLU A 2 6.89 -10.41 -3.01
C GLU A 2 5.48 -10.10 -3.51
N PRO A 3 4.86 -8.94 -3.24
CA PRO A 3 3.56 -8.65 -3.83
C PRO A 3 3.56 -8.62 -5.36
N LEU A 4 4.66 -8.15 -5.98
CA LEU A 4 4.83 -8.17 -7.44
C LEU A 4 4.85 -9.62 -7.97
N ALA A 5 5.57 -10.51 -7.30
CA ALA A 5 5.63 -11.93 -7.67
C ALA A 5 4.26 -12.58 -7.53
N ALA A 6 3.60 -12.41 -6.39
CA ALA A 6 2.28 -12.99 -6.11
C ALA A 6 1.21 -12.55 -7.12
N ILE A 7 1.19 -11.26 -7.51
CA ILE A 7 0.25 -10.75 -8.53
C ILE A 7 0.52 -11.42 -9.90
N ARG A 8 1.80 -11.54 -10.30
CA ARG A 8 2.17 -12.14 -11.58
C ARG A 8 1.87 -13.64 -11.61
N GLU A 9 2.14 -14.36 -10.53
CA GLU A 9 1.80 -15.78 -10.39
C GLU A 9 0.29 -16.04 -10.47
N ALA A 10 -0.51 -15.11 -9.98
CA ALA A 10 -1.97 -15.13 -10.11
C ALA A 10 -2.48 -14.71 -11.51
N GLY A 11 -1.59 -14.42 -12.47
CA GLY A 11 -1.94 -14.00 -13.83
C GLY A 11 -2.22 -12.50 -13.98
N GLY A 12 -2.01 -11.71 -12.95
CA GLY A 12 -2.17 -10.26 -12.99
C GLY A 12 -0.97 -9.53 -13.58
N THR A 13 -1.19 -8.26 -13.93
CA THR A 13 -0.12 -7.34 -14.36
C THR A 13 0.15 -6.35 -13.25
N ALA A 14 1.38 -6.31 -12.74
CA ALA A 14 1.81 -5.35 -11.74
C ALA A 14 2.70 -4.28 -12.36
N LYS A 15 2.41 -3.02 -12.06
CA LYS A 15 3.14 -1.82 -12.49
C LYS A 15 3.71 -1.07 -11.30
N ILE A 16 4.94 -0.60 -11.44
CA ILE A 16 5.60 0.23 -10.43
C ILE A 16 5.38 1.70 -10.77
N ILE A 17 4.76 2.40 -9.83
CA ILE A 17 4.51 3.83 -9.91
C ILE A 17 5.32 4.52 -8.81
N SER A 18 6.08 5.54 -9.16
CA SER A 18 6.97 6.23 -8.23
C SER A 18 7.01 7.73 -8.51
N PRO A 19 7.27 8.57 -7.49
CA PRO A 19 7.68 9.96 -7.72
C PRO A 19 8.95 10.07 -8.58
N ASN A 20 9.85 9.08 -8.49
CA ASN A 20 11.05 8.98 -9.32
C ASN A 20 10.69 8.64 -10.77
N LYS A 21 11.52 9.09 -11.71
CA LYS A 21 11.24 8.94 -13.13
C LYS A 21 11.73 7.61 -13.71
N ASP A 22 12.93 7.18 -13.35
CA ASP A 22 13.63 6.11 -14.06
C ASP A 22 13.65 4.80 -13.25
N SER A 23 14.09 4.85 -12.02
CA SER A 23 14.20 3.67 -11.16
C SER A 23 14.01 3.99 -9.69
N LEU A 24 13.74 2.96 -8.91
CA LEU A 24 13.74 3.01 -7.46
C LEU A 24 14.67 1.94 -6.89
N GLN A 25 15.26 2.26 -5.75
CA GLN A 25 16.06 1.35 -4.95
C GLN A 25 15.18 0.72 -3.89
N ALA A 26 15.00 -0.60 -3.95
CA ALA A 26 14.40 -1.32 -2.84
C ALA A 26 15.37 -1.40 -1.66
N MET A 27 14.81 -1.47 -0.46
CA MET A 27 15.57 -1.56 0.78
C MET A 27 15.22 -2.83 1.53
N LYS A 28 16.21 -3.42 2.18
CA LYS A 28 16.02 -4.49 3.16
C LYS A 28 16.18 -3.88 4.55
N GLY A 29 15.05 -3.75 5.25
CA GLY A 29 14.99 -2.78 6.33
C GLY A 29 15.14 -1.37 5.75
N ASP A 30 15.39 -0.37 6.59
CA ASP A 30 15.58 1.02 6.11
C ASP A 30 17.05 1.33 5.74
N TRP A 31 17.98 0.37 5.82
CA TRP A 31 19.41 0.62 5.80
C TRP A 31 20.20 -0.14 4.74
N GLU A 32 19.75 -1.31 4.31
CA GLU A 32 20.46 -2.12 3.33
C GLU A 32 19.83 -1.98 1.95
N HIS A 33 20.65 -1.68 0.94
CA HIS A 33 20.20 -1.66 -0.45
C HIS A 33 19.89 -3.09 -0.92
N ALA A 34 18.71 -3.27 -1.50
CA ALA A 34 18.29 -4.51 -2.16
C ALA A 34 18.28 -4.31 -3.69
N ASP A 35 17.32 -4.88 -4.40
CA ASP A 35 17.26 -4.78 -5.85
C ASP A 35 16.84 -3.39 -6.34
N HIS A 36 17.29 -3.03 -7.54
CA HIS A 36 16.75 -1.91 -8.30
C HIS A 36 15.54 -2.36 -9.13
N PHE A 37 14.56 -1.48 -9.25
CA PHE A 37 13.39 -1.69 -10.10
C PHE A 37 13.21 -0.50 -11.02
N ASP A 38 12.93 -0.78 -12.29
CA ASP A 38 12.51 0.24 -13.24
C ASP A 38 11.11 0.76 -12.85
N VAL A 39 10.90 2.06 -13.00
CA VAL A 39 9.61 2.71 -12.79
C VAL A 39 8.82 2.62 -14.09
N ASP A 40 7.65 1.97 -14.05
CA ASP A 40 6.78 1.87 -15.22
C ASP A 40 6.11 3.21 -15.54
N HIS A 41 5.67 3.92 -14.50
CA HIS A 41 5.01 5.23 -14.64
C HIS A 41 5.46 6.19 -13.55
N GLN A 42 5.73 7.42 -13.93
CA GLN A 42 5.97 8.47 -12.95
C GLN A 42 4.64 8.92 -12.32
N LEU A 43 4.63 9.08 -11.02
CA LEU A 43 3.48 9.59 -10.28
C LEU A 43 3.05 10.97 -10.82
N GLY A 44 1.75 11.12 -11.10
CA GLY A 44 1.17 12.30 -11.75
C GLY A 44 1.03 12.17 -13.28
N THR A 45 1.56 11.10 -13.91
CA THR A 45 1.33 10.83 -15.34
C THR A 45 0.22 9.83 -15.61
N VAL A 46 -0.27 9.17 -14.56
CA VAL A 46 -1.35 8.18 -14.58
C VAL A 46 -2.36 8.47 -13.47
N SER A 47 -3.54 7.90 -13.59
CA SER A 47 -4.63 8.05 -12.63
C SER A 47 -5.07 6.70 -12.03
N ALA A 48 -5.83 6.73 -10.94
CA ALA A 48 -6.42 5.53 -10.37
C ALA A 48 -7.37 4.80 -11.35
N GLY A 49 -7.89 5.52 -12.34
CA GLY A 49 -8.73 4.94 -13.40
C GLY A 49 -8.02 3.92 -14.29
N ASP A 50 -6.70 4.02 -14.40
CA ASP A 50 -5.87 3.19 -15.27
C ASP A 50 -5.53 1.82 -14.66
N PHE A 51 -5.93 1.57 -13.40
CA PHE A 51 -5.57 0.36 -12.64
C PHE A 51 -6.79 -0.21 -11.91
N ASP A 52 -6.76 -1.52 -11.63
CA ASP A 52 -7.85 -2.22 -10.94
C ASP A 52 -7.68 -2.25 -9.43
N ALA A 53 -6.46 -2.18 -8.92
CA ALA A 53 -6.14 -2.23 -7.51
C ALA A 53 -4.81 -1.51 -7.20
N LEU A 54 -4.56 -1.21 -5.92
CA LEU A 54 -3.37 -0.53 -5.43
C LEU A 54 -2.68 -1.31 -4.32
N VAL A 55 -1.36 -1.41 -4.37
CA VAL A 55 -0.52 -1.86 -3.25
C VAL A 55 0.37 -0.73 -2.79
N LEU A 56 0.30 -0.39 -1.51
CA LEU A 56 1.16 0.58 -0.83
C LEU A 56 2.22 -0.18 -0.02
N PRO A 57 3.46 -0.24 -0.49
CA PRO A 57 4.54 -0.91 0.23
C PRO A 57 4.95 -0.12 1.48
N GLY A 58 5.66 -0.81 2.37
CA GLY A 58 6.23 -0.21 3.57
C GLY A 58 7.55 0.53 3.31
N GLY A 59 8.36 0.58 4.37
CA GLY A 59 9.57 1.38 4.45
C GLY A 59 9.29 2.75 5.05
N THR A 60 9.97 3.09 6.14
CA THR A 60 9.70 4.32 6.90
C THR A 60 9.95 5.58 6.07
N LEU A 61 11.10 5.66 5.40
CA LEU A 61 11.46 6.81 4.56
C LEU A 61 10.55 6.96 3.34
N ASN A 62 10.17 5.83 2.72
CA ASN A 62 9.24 5.83 1.60
C ASN A 62 7.86 6.35 2.02
N ALA A 63 7.32 5.82 3.12
CA ALA A 63 6.02 6.21 3.62
C ALA A 63 5.98 7.68 4.07
N ASP A 64 7.04 8.15 4.72
CA ASP A 64 7.17 9.54 5.15
C ASP A 64 7.20 10.51 3.94
N SER A 65 7.96 10.15 2.91
CA SER A 65 8.03 10.96 1.69
C SER A 65 6.71 10.98 0.90
N LEU A 66 6.04 9.83 0.79
CA LEU A 66 4.80 9.72 0.03
C LEU A 66 3.62 10.43 0.70
N ARG A 67 3.56 10.42 2.03
CA ARG A 67 2.42 11.02 2.74
C ARG A 67 2.29 12.53 2.52
N ILE A 68 3.38 13.24 2.24
CA ILE A 68 3.39 14.69 1.97
C ILE A 68 3.32 15.04 0.48
N ASP A 69 3.38 14.06 -0.44
CA ASP A 69 3.27 14.30 -1.88
C ASP A 69 1.79 14.36 -2.30
N GLU A 70 1.31 15.55 -2.66
CA GLU A 70 -0.09 15.77 -3.06
C GLU A 70 -0.52 14.90 -4.26
N ARG A 71 0.43 14.55 -5.16
CA ARG A 71 0.16 13.65 -6.29
C ARG A 71 -0.12 12.24 -5.80
N ALA A 72 0.66 11.77 -4.78
CA ALA A 72 0.45 10.48 -4.16
C ALA A 72 -0.89 10.44 -3.42
N GLN A 73 -1.22 11.47 -2.65
CA GLN A 73 -2.51 11.59 -1.96
C GLN A 73 -3.67 11.54 -2.95
N THR A 74 -3.61 12.32 -4.02
CA THR A 74 -4.65 12.34 -5.08
C THR A 74 -4.79 10.96 -5.74
N PHE A 75 -3.68 10.31 -6.05
CA PHE A 75 -3.66 8.99 -6.67
C PHE A 75 -4.30 7.94 -5.76
N VAL A 76 -3.90 7.88 -4.49
CA VAL A 76 -4.44 6.95 -3.49
C VAL A 76 -5.94 7.21 -3.26
N ALA A 77 -6.34 8.45 -3.04
CA ALA A 77 -7.75 8.82 -2.83
C ALA A 77 -8.64 8.38 -3.99
N GLY A 78 -8.11 8.39 -5.22
CA GLY A 78 -8.82 7.95 -6.42
C GLY A 78 -9.26 6.48 -6.38
N PHE A 79 -8.47 5.58 -5.78
CA PHE A 79 -8.85 4.17 -5.62
C PHE A 79 -10.03 4.01 -4.66
N PHE A 80 -10.00 4.69 -3.52
CA PHE A 80 -11.12 4.67 -2.56
C PHE A 80 -12.39 5.27 -3.15
N SER A 81 -12.28 6.39 -3.86
CA SER A 81 -13.42 7.03 -4.53
C SER A 81 -14.07 6.12 -5.58
N ALA A 82 -13.27 5.27 -6.22
CA ALA A 82 -13.73 4.30 -7.20
C ALA A 82 -14.08 2.93 -6.58
N SER A 83 -14.04 2.79 -5.25
CA SER A 83 -14.26 1.53 -4.50
C SER A 83 -13.37 0.36 -4.97
N LYS A 84 -12.16 0.68 -5.45
CA LYS A 84 -11.16 -0.30 -5.89
C LYS A 84 -10.38 -0.87 -4.71
N PRO A 85 -9.92 -2.14 -4.79
CA PRO A 85 -9.09 -2.74 -3.76
C PRO A 85 -7.81 -1.97 -3.48
N VAL A 86 -7.54 -1.75 -2.20
CA VAL A 86 -6.27 -1.17 -1.73
C VAL A 86 -5.65 -2.10 -0.71
N ALA A 87 -4.36 -2.37 -0.83
CA ALA A 87 -3.60 -3.10 0.17
C ALA A 87 -2.43 -2.25 0.67
N SER A 88 -2.22 -2.19 1.97
CA SER A 88 -1.16 -1.40 2.58
C SER A 88 -0.46 -2.17 3.70
N ILE A 89 0.85 -2.17 3.70
CA ILE A 89 1.65 -2.91 4.68
C ILE A 89 2.64 -2.02 5.41
N CYS A 90 2.86 -2.33 6.69
CA CYS A 90 3.90 -1.73 7.53
C CYS A 90 3.66 -0.21 7.72
N HIS A 91 4.59 0.63 7.30
CA HIS A 91 4.48 2.09 7.35
C HIS A 91 3.66 2.69 6.20
N GLY A 92 3.36 1.90 5.16
CA GLY A 92 2.58 2.36 4.01
C GLY A 92 1.22 2.97 4.36
N LEU A 93 0.68 2.64 5.55
CA LEU A 93 -0.59 3.18 6.02
C LEU A 93 -0.55 4.68 6.36
N TRP A 94 0.61 5.30 6.53
CA TRP A 94 0.65 6.73 6.88
C TRP A 94 -0.06 7.63 5.88
N ILE A 95 0.07 7.36 4.59
CA ILE A 95 -0.62 8.16 3.57
C ILE A 95 -2.16 8.04 3.68
N LEU A 96 -2.67 6.93 4.21
CA LEU A 96 -4.11 6.75 4.40
C LEU A 96 -4.70 7.69 5.45
N THR A 97 -3.87 8.20 6.39
CA THR A 97 -4.29 9.24 7.34
C THR A 97 -4.46 10.59 6.65
N GLU A 98 -3.61 10.91 5.68
CA GLU A 98 -3.65 12.17 4.93
C GLU A 98 -4.89 12.25 4.01
N VAL A 99 -5.36 11.11 3.52
CA VAL A 99 -6.53 11.02 2.63
C VAL A 99 -7.81 10.61 3.36
N ASP A 100 -7.81 10.64 4.70
CA ASP A 100 -8.96 10.34 5.60
C ASP A 100 -9.58 8.95 5.36
N GLN A 101 -8.75 7.95 5.02
CA GLN A 101 -9.22 6.59 4.69
C GLN A 101 -9.00 5.55 5.79
N VAL A 102 -8.64 5.98 7.00
CA VAL A 102 -8.52 5.10 8.18
C VAL A 102 -9.63 5.29 9.19
N LYS A 103 -10.32 6.41 9.16
CA LYS A 103 -11.37 6.77 10.11
C LYS A 103 -12.54 5.79 10.09
N GLY A 104 -12.82 5.21 11.26
CA GLY A 104 -13.90 4.23 11.41
C GLY A 104 -13.59 2.85 10.85
N ARG A 105 -12.37 2.62 10.34
CA ARG A 105 -11.94 1.31 9.83
C ARG A 105 -11.13 0.54 10.86
N ARG A 106 -11.27 -0.77 10.81
CA ARG A 106 -10.40 -1.70 11.54
C ARG A 106 -9.14 -1.94 10.70
N VAL A 107 -7.98 -1.66 11.28
CA VAL A 107 -6.69 -1.76 10.57
C VAL A 107 -5.59 -2.34 11.44
N THR A 108 -4.58 -2.89 10.79
CA THR A 108 -3.30 -3.21 11.42
C THR A 108 -2.15 -2.53 10.66
N SER A 109 -0.99 -2.41 11.29
CA SER A 109 0.18 -1.74 10.71
C SER A 109 1.45 -2.16 11.43
N PHE A 110 2.58 -1.63 11.01
CA PHE A 110 3.76 -1.65 11.88
C PHE A 110 3.42 -0.98 13.22
N PRO A 111 3.81 -1.56 14.37
CA PRO A 111 3.33 -1.14 15.69
C PRO A 111 3.59 0.34 16.02
N SER A 112 4.62 0.97 15.46
CA SER A 112 4.93 2.38 15.71
C SER A 112 3.85 3.35 15.22
N LEU A 113 3.01 2.92 14.27
CA LEU A 113 1.91 3.74 13.73
C LEU A 113 0.62 3.66 14.56
N ARG A 114 0.58 2.80 15.58
CA ARG A 114 -0.63 2.56 16.37
C ARG A 114 -1.27 3.86 16.88
N THR A 115 -0.46 4.73 17.48
CA THR A 115 -0.96 5.99 18.04
C THR A 115 -1.48 6.93 16.96
N ASP A 116 -0.76 7.06 15.86
CA ASP A 116 -1.13 7.93 14.73
C ASP A 116 -2.46 7.49 14.12
N LEU A 117 -2.60 6.18 13.83
CA LEU A 117 -3.81 5.61 13.23
C LEU A 117 -5.00 5.69 14.19
N THR A 118 -4.80 5.43 15.50
CA THR A 118 -5.85 5.58 16.51
C THR A 118 -6.31 7.04 16.62
N ASN A 119 -5.39 7.99 16.63
CA ASN A 119 -5.69 9.43 16.67
C ASN A 119 -6.42 9.89 15.40
N ALA A 120 -6.14 9.27 14.26
CA ALA A 120 -6.86 9.48 13.00
C ALA A 120 -8.25 8.79 12.96
N GLY A 121 -8.65 8.09 14.03
CA GLY A 121 -9.98 7.50 14.19
C GLY A 121 -10.09 6.05 13.74
N ALA A 122 -8.99 5.33 13.54
CA ALA A 122 -9.00 3.90 13.24
C ALA A 122 -9.17 3.04 14.49
N GLU A 123 -9.78 1.87 14.34
CA GLU A 123 -9.69 0.76 15.28
C GLU A 123 -8.42 -0.05 14.97
N TRP A 124 -7.32 0.25 15.66
CA TRP A 124 -6.06 -0.46 15.46
C TRP A 124 -6.03 -1.77 16.22
N VAL A 125 -5.65 -2.86 15.54
CA VAL A 125 -5.49 -4.19 16.12
C VAL A 125 -4.13 -4.79 15.74
N ASP A 126 -3.62 -5.69 16.58
CA ASP A 126 -2.37 -6.41 16.31
C ASP A 126 -2.68 -7.79 15.71
N GLU A 127 -2.92 -7.83 14.41
CA GLU A 127 -3.19 -9.05 13.64
C GLU A 127 -2.31 -9.10 12.39
N SER A 128 -2.00 -10.31 11.89
CA SER A 128 -1.15 -10.47 10.70
C SER A 128 -1.75 -9.81 9.46
N VAL A 129 -3.06 -9.88 9.33
CA VAL A 129 -3.82 -9.24 8.25
C VAL A 129 -5.20 -8.82 8.73
N VAL A 130 -5.66 -7.67 8.27
CA VAL A 130 -7.02 -7.18 8.47
C VAL A 130 -7.60 -6.79 7.10
N VAL A 131 -8.82 -7.22 6.84
CA VAL A 131 -9.61 -6.81 5.67
C VAL A 131 -10.82 -6.05 6.14
N ASP A 132 -10.98 -4.81 5.69
CA ASP A 132 -12.11 -3.96 6.05
C ASP A 132 -12.52 -3.09 4.85
N ASP A 133 -13.71 -3.34 4.31
CA ASP A 133 -14.35 -2.58 3.24
C ASP A 133 -13.41 -2.19 2.07
N GLY A 134 -12.81 -3.20 1.44
CA GLY A 134 -11.94 -2.99 0.28
C GLY A 134 -10.49 -2.59 0.62
N LEU A 135 -10.15 -2.51 1.90
CA LEU A 135 -8.80 -2.25 2.39
C LEU A 135 -8.21 -3.49 3.06
N VAL A 136 -7.05 -3.94 2.60
CA VAL A 136 -6.23 -4.98 3.26
C VAL A 136 -5.05 -4.31 3.93
N THR A 137 -4.84 -4.60 5.21
CA THR A 137 -3.69 -4.08 5.96
C THR A 137 -2.88 -5.17 6.64
N SER A 138 -1.57 -4.96 6.80
CA SER A 138 -0.65 -5.91 7.43
C SER A 138 0.50 -5.19 8.14
N ARG A 139 1.26 -5.90 8.99
CA ARG A 139 2.20 -5.28 9.92
C ARG A 139 3.63 -5.14 9.39
N ASN A 140 4.16 -6.21 8.83
CA ASN A 140 5.58 -6.31 8.51
C ASN A 140 5.85 -7.43 7.47
N PRO A 141 7.07 -7.57 6.95
CA PRO A 141 7.39 -8.60 5.95
C PRO A 141 7.10 -10.04 6.35
N GLY A 142 7.06 -10.35 7.65
CA GLY A 142 6.69 -11.68 8.15
C GLY A 142 5.24 -12.07 7.85
N ASP A 143 4.39 -11.09 7.60
CA ASP A 143 2.96 -11.28 7.31
C ASP A 143 2.64 -11.32 5.80
N LEU A 144 3.64 -11.23 4.91
CA LEU A 144 3.45 -11.08 3.46
C LEU A 144 2.64 -12.23 2.83
N HIS A 145 2.74 -13.43 3.35
CA HIS A 145 1.94 -14.55 2.85
C HIS A 145 0.43 -14.28 3.03
N ASP A 146 0.00 -13.92 4.24
CA ASP A 146 -1.40 -13.63 4.56
C ASP A 146 -1.88 -12.37 3.83
N PHE A 147 -1.02 -11.34 3.77
CA PHE A 147 -1.27 -10.10 3.05
C PHE A 147 -1.54 -10.32 1.56
N ASN A 148 -0.65 -11.04 0.87
CA ASN A 148 -0.78 -11.32 -0.55
C ASN A 148 -2.02 -12.15 -0.83
N HIS A 149 -2.30 -13.18 -0.02
CA HIS A 149 -3.48 -14.03 -0.17
C HIS A 149 -4.77 -13.22 -0.03
N ALA A 150 -4.90 -12.42 1.03
CA ALA A 150 -6.07 -11.59 1.28
C ALA A 150 -6.28 -10.54 0.17
N PHE A 151 -5.19 -9.92 -0.31
CA PHE A 151 -5.26 -8.94 -1.39
C PHE A 151 -5.73 -9.57 -2.71
N LEU A 152 -5.15 -10.70 -3.12
CA LEU A 152 -5.53 -11.38 -4.35
C LEU A 152 -6.98 -11.87 -4.30
N GLN A 153 -7.43 -12.37 -3.14
CA GLN A 153 -8.83 -12.74 -2.94
C GLN A 153 -9.75 -11.53 -3.12
N LEU A 154 -9.44 -10.40 -2.48
CA LEU A 154 -10.22 -9.16 -2.60
C LEU A 154 -10.28 -8.66 -4.04
N VAL A 155 -9.17 -8.72 -4.79
CA VAL A 155 -9.15 -8.33 -6.21
C VAL A 155 -10.05 -9.24 -7.03
N ALA A 156 -10.00 -10.55 -6.80
CA ALA A 156 -10.84 -11.52 -7.52
C ALA A 156 -12.35 -11.35 -7.23
N GLU A 157 -12.71 -10.92 -6.02
CA GLU A 157 -14.10 -10.64 -5.65
C GLU A 157 -14.66 -9.36 -6.29
N LYS A 158 -13.77 -8.43 -6.67
CA LYS A 158 -14.14 -7.13 -7.25
C LYS A 158 -14.00 -7.08 -8.78
N ALA A 159 -13.39 -8.12 -9.39
CA ALA A 159 -13.25 -8.24 -10.83
C ALA A 159 -14.58 -8.70 -11.46
#